data_9d63b4e04d8d0e8966eb061418e6dc22
#
_entry.id   9d63b4e04d8d0e8966eb061418e6dc22
#
_cell.length_a   1.000
_cell.length_b   1.000
_cell.length_c   1.000
_cell.angle_alpha   90.00
_cell.angle_beta   90.00
_cell.angle_gamma   90.00
#
_symmetry.space_group_name_H-M   'P 1'
#
loop_
_entity.id
_entity.type
_entity.pdbx_description
1 polymer ?
#
loop_
_entity_poly.entity_id
_entity_poly.type
_entity_poly.pdbx_seq_one_letter_code
_entity_poly.pdbx_strand_id
1 'polypeptide(L)'
;MKFTGELSVKAPRAQVYKAVRDARFFAACVDGVKDLQETAPDTYAAVFETKVAYMKFSFKVTVEVVRAEEPREIEAKVEGTPLGIVGRLTATSLTTLTEAGDETKIAYEVEAALTGKLGSLGQPVLRAKAKDMERQFAARLAAAFAAPA
;
A
#
# COMPACT_ATOMS: atom_id res chain seq x y z
N MET A 1 7.24 14.06 1.27
CA MET A 1 8.16 12.94 1.54
C MET A 1 7.93 11.86 0.50
N LYS A 2 8.97 11.44 -0.19
CA LYS A 2 8.84 10.50 -1.30
C LYS A 2 9.39 9.14 -0.94
N PHE A 3 8.60 8.09 -1.25
CA PHE A 3 8.99 6.70 -1.08
C PHE A 3 8.97 6.01 -2.43
N THR A 4 9.99 5.22 -2.72
CA THR A 4 10.05 4.42 -3.94
C THR A 4 10.52 3.03 -3.59
N GLY A 5 10.10 2.05 -4.39
CA GLY A 5 10.57 0.68 -4.21
C GLY A 5 10.23 -0.18 -5.39
N GLU A 6 10.81 -1.37 -5.41
CA GLU A 6 10.57 -2.39 -6.42
C GLU A 6 10.47 -3.75 -5.77
N LEU A 7 9.60 -4.59 -6.32
CA LEU A 7 9.54 -6.00 -5.95
C LEU A 7 9.21 -6.83 -7.17
N SER A 8 9.53 -8.12 -7.13
CA SER A 8 9.29 -9.03 -8.24
C SER A 8 8.46 -10.23 -7.78
N VAL A 9 7.59 -10.70 -8.65
CA VAL A 9 6.70 -11.82 -8.39
C VAL A 9 6.78 -12.81 -9.55
N LYS A 10 6.87 -14.10 -9.25
CA LYS A 10 6.89 -15.16 -10.28
C LYS A 10 5.48 -15.48 -10.72
N ALA A 11 4.90 -14.60 -11.51
CA ALA A 11 3.58 -14.78 -12.09
C ALA A 11 3.39 -13.83 -13.28
N PRO A 12 2.48 -14.16 -14.22
CA PRO A 12 2.18 -13.29 -15.35
C PRO A 12 1.61 -11.94 -14.92
N ARG A 13 1.97 -10.90 -15.64
CA ARG A 13 1.59 -9.52 -15.32
C ARG A 13 0.07 -9.33 -15.18
N ALA A 14 -0.72 -9.93 -16.06
CA ALA A 14 -2.18 -9.80 -16.00
C ALA A 14 -2.75 -10.36 -14.69
N GLN A 15 -2.22 -11.47 -14.21
CA GLN A 15 -2.66 -12.08 -12.96
C GLN A 15 -2.24 -11.24 -11.74
N VAL A 16 -1.01 -10.76 -11.76
CA VAL A 16 -0.49 -9.89 -10.69
C VAL A 16 -1.30 -8.59 -10.63
N TYR A 17 -1.57 -8.00 -11.78
CA TYR A 17 -2.38 -6.77 -11.85
C TYR A 17 -3.76 -6.98 -11.22
N LYS A 18 -4.46 -8.05 -11.58
CA LYS A 18 -5.78 -8.37 -11.01
C LYS A 18 -5.72 -8.48 -9.48
N ALA A 19 -4.68 -9.12 -8.98
CA ALA A 19 -4.51 -9.31 -7.54
C ALA A 19 -4.26 -7.99 -6.82
N VAL A 20 -3.31 -7.18 -7.28
CA VAL A 20 -2.98 -5.92 -6.62
C VAL A 20 -4.08 -4.87 -6.80
N ARG A 21 -4.90 -5.00 -7.84
CA ARG A 21 -6.05 -4.13 -8.07
C ARG A 21 -7.24 -4.49 -7.18
N ASP A 22 -7.31 -5.72 -6.71
CA ASP A 22 -8.36 -6.20 -5.81
C ASP A 22 -8.09 -5.68 -4.40
N ALA A 23 -9.00 -4.84 -3.89
CA ALA A 23 -8.82 -4.20 -2.60
C ALA A 23 -8.75 -5.22 -1.44
N ARG A 24 -9.52 -6.29 -1.51
CA ARG A 24 -9.51 -7.33 -0.47
C ARG A 24 -8.19 -8.09 -0.45
N PHE A 25 -7.68 -8.42 -1.62
CA PHE A 25 -6.37 -9.07 -1.74
C PHE A 25 -5.27 -8.15 -1.21
N PHE A 26 -5.27 -6.89 -1.66
CA PHE A 26 -4.28 -5.91 -1.24
C PHE A 26 -4.29 -5.74 0.28
N ALA A 27 -5.46 -5.58 0.87
CA ALA A 27 -5.61 -5.42 2.31
C ALA A 27 -5.12 -6.65 3.09
N ALA A 28 -5.31 -7.85 2.53
CA ALA A 28 -4.82 -9.08 3.16
C ALA A 28 -3.29 -9.17 3.17
N CYS A 29 -2.61 -8.43 2.29
CA CYS A 29 -1.15 -8.38 2.24
C CYS A 29 -0.56 -7.31 3.17
N VAL A 30 -1.38 -6.54 3.86
CA VAL A 30 -0.94 -5.48 4.77
C VAL A 30 -1.48 -5.77 6.17
N ASP A 31 -0.58 -5.88 7.15
CA ASP A 31 -0.99 -6.11 8.53
C ASP A 31 -1.75 -4.92 9.09
N GLY A 32 -2.80 -5.21 9.85
CA GLY A 32 -3.51 -4.19 10.62
C GLY A 32 -4.66 -3.52 9.88
N VAL A 33 -4.96 -3.93 8.65
CA VAL A 33 -6.12 -3.41 7.92
C VAL A 33 -7.36 -4.20 8.31
N LYS A 34 -8.41 -3.50 8.73
CA LYS A 34 -9.69 -4.09 9.09
C LYS A 34 -10.84 -3.21 8.64
N ASP A 35 -12.05 -3.76 8.67
CA ASP A 35 -13.29 -3.06 8.34
C ASP A 35 -13.27 -2.44 6.94
N LEU A 36 -12.68 -3.17 5.99
CA LEU A 36 -12.60 -2.72 4.60
C LEU A 36 -13.99 -2.67 3.97
N GLN A 37 -14.34 -1.53 3.40
CA GLN A 37 -15.60 -1.31 2.70
C GLN A 37 -15.38 -0.54 1.41
N GLU A 38 -16.07 -0.93 0.35
CA GLU A 38 -16.14 -0.14 -0.85
C GLU A 38 -17.28 0.88 -0.69
N THR A 39 -16.93 2.15 -0.58
CA THR A 39 -17.89 3.23 -0.31
C THR A 39 -18.45 3.86 -1.59
N ALA A 40 -17.74 3.71 -2.69
CA ALA A 40 -18.13 4.18 -4.02
C ALA A 40 -17.29 3.40 -5.03
N PRO A 41 -17.60 3.44 -6.33
CA PRO A 41 -16.73 2.81 -7.33
C PRO A 41 -15.29 3.28 -7.18
N ASP A 42 -14.36 2.35 -7.10
CA ASP A 42 -12.92 2.59 -6.93
C ASP A 42 -12.54 3.39 -5.68
N THR A 43 -13.42 3.45 -4.70
CA THR A 43 -13.18 4.17 -3.44
C THR A 43 -13.42 3.22 -2.27
N TYR A 44 -12.44 3.13 -1.38
CA TYR A 44 -12.44 2.19 -0.27
C TYR A 44 -12.14 2.90 1.04
N ALA A 45 -12.75 2.43 2.11
CA ALA A 45 -12.47 2.89 3.46
C ALA A 45 -12.10 1.72 4.33
N ALA A 46 -11.20 1.93 5.26
CA ALA A 46 -10.77 0.90 6.19
C ALA A 46 -10.20 1.53 7.46
N VAL A 47 -9.98 0.70 8.48
CA VAL A 47 -9.22 1.09 9.66
C VAL A 47 -7.87 0.41 9.57
N PHE A 48 -6.80 1.17 9.74
CA PHE A 48 -5.44 0.68 9.72
C PHE A 48 -4.80 0.90 11.08
N GLU A 49 -4.37 -0.20 11.73
CA GLU A 49 -3.69 -0.17 13.01
C GLU A 49 -2.25 -0.63 12.84
N THR A 50 -1.29 0.14 13.34
CA THR A 50 0.11 -0.20 13.20
C THR A 50 0.94 0.42 14.32
N LYS A 51 2.11 -0.16 14.57
CA LYS A 51 3.11 0.41 15.48
C LYS A 51 4.18 1.10 14.66
N VAL A 52 4.54 2.31 15.06
CA VAL A 52 5.68 3.02 14.52
C VAL A 52 6.57 3.40 15.70
N ALA A 53 7.79 2.91 15.72
CA ALA A 53 8.68 2.98 16.90
C ALA A 53 7.99 2.31 18.10
N TYR A 54 7.73 3.04 19.16
CA TYR A 54 7.07 2.51 20.36
C TYR A 54 5.58 2.87 20.42
N MET A 55 5.09 3.58 19.43
CA MET A 55 3.73 4.13 19.46
C MET A 55 2.80 3.35 18.58
N LYS A 56 1.61 3.07 19.11
CA LYS A 56 0.55 2.42 18.37
C LYS A 56 -0.38 3.48 17.79
N PHE A 57 -0.63 3.39 16.49
CA PHE A 57 -1.52 4.31 15.78
C PHE A 57 -2.69 3.53 15.19
N SER A 58 -3.86 4.18 15.21
CA SER A 58 -5.03 3.74 14.45
C SER A 58 -5.45 4.88 13.53
N PHE A 59 -5.75 4.54 12.28
CA PHE A 59 -6.16 5.52 11.27
C PHE A 59 -7.48 5.11 10.64
N LYS A 60 -8.32 6.08 10.36
CA LYS A 60 -9.35 5.92 9.33
C LYS A 60 -8.70 6.25 8.00
N VAL A 61 -8.70 5.29 7.09
CA VAL A 61 -8.03 5.41 5.80
C VAL A 61 -9.06 5.38 4.69
N THR A 62 -8.91 6.28 3.72
CA THR A 62 -9.69 6.28 2.48
C THR A 62 -8.71 6.18 1.31
N VAL A 63 -9.00 5.28 0.39
CA VAL A 63 -8.21 5.08 -0.82
C VAL A 63 -9.11 5.24 -2.02
N GLU A 64 -8.71 6.10 -2.97
CA GLU A 64 -9.40 6.27 -4.23
C GLU A 64 -8.46 5.93 -5.38
N VAL A 65 -8.84 4.96 -6.20
CA VAL A 65 -8.12 4.66 -7.43
C VAL A 65 -8.54 5.69 -8.47
N VAL A 66 -7.64 6.60 -8.81
CA VAL A 66 -7.95 7.72 -9.71
C VAL A 66 -7.67 7.40 -11.17
N ARG A 67 -6.80 6.41 -11.42
CA ARG A 67 -6.50 5.96 -12.77
C ARG A 67 -5.98 4.52 -12.73
N ALA A 68 -6.46 3.71 -13.65
CA ALA A 68 -6.00 2.33 -13.79
C ALA A 68 -5.88 2.01 -15.27
N GLU A 69 -4.68 1.65 -15.71
CA GLU A 69 -4.41 1.17 -17.06
C GLU A 69 -3.99 -0.29 -16.99
N GLU A 70 -4.95 -1.16 -17.18
CA GLU A 70 -4.69 -2.60 -17.14
C GLU A 70 -3.84 -3.04 -18.32
N PRO A 71 -2.80 -3.84 -18.14
CA PRO A 71 -2.29 -4.39 -16.89
C PRO A 71 -1.03 -3.69 -16.38
N ARG A 72 -0.87 -2.41 -16.63
CA ARG A 72 0.40 -1.70 -16.47
C ARG A 72 0.50 -0.77 -15.28
N GLU A 73 -0.55 0.01 -15.01
CA GLU A 73 -0.44 1.11 -14.04
C GLU A 73 -1.68 1.26 -13.18
N ILE A 74 -1.45 1.66 -11.93
CA ILE A 74 -2.51 2.02 -10.98
C ILE A 74 -2.07 3.29 -10.27
N GLU A 75 -2.91 4.32 -10.31
CA GLU A 75 -2.69 5.57 -9.59
C GLU A 75 -3.79 5.74 -8.56
N ALA A 76 -3.40 6.05 -7.32
CA ALA A 76 -4.34 6.16 -6.21
C ALA A 76 -4.02 7.33 -5.30
N LYS A 77 -5.05 7.85 -4.64
CA LYS A 77 -4.95 8.83 -3.57
C LYS A 77 -5.31 8.18 -2.26
N VAL A 78 -4.55 8.48 -1.22
CA VAL A 78 -4.75 7.94 0.12
C VAL A 78 -4.89 9.10 1.10
N GLU A 79 -5.90 9.02 1.96
CA GLU A 79 -6.04 9.92 3.09
C GLU A 79 -6.16 9.09 4.36
N GLY A 80 -5.45 9.50 5.41
CA GLY A 80 -5.51 8.85 6.70
C GLY A 80 -5.66 9.86 7.80
N THR A 81 -6.64 9.62 8.69
CA THR A 81 -6.87 10.46 9.87
C THR A 81 -6.59 9.63 11.10
N PRO A 82 -5.56 10.00 11.89
CA PRO A 82 -5.28 9.27 13.13
C PRO A 82 -6.40 9.47 14.13
N LEU A 83 -6.68 8.42 14.89
CA LEU A 83 -7.69 8.43 15.94
C LEU A 83 -7.02 8.79 17.26
N GLY A 84 -7.60 9.75 17.98
CA GLY A 84 -7.12 10.13 19.30
C GLY A 84 -5.93 11.06 19.37
N ILE A 85 -5.36 11.44 18.23
CA ILE A 85 -4.27 12.43 18.15
C ILE A 85 -4.50 13.38 16.99
N VAL A 86 -3.85 14.53 17.03
CA VAL A 86 -3.91 15.53 15.96
C VAL A 86 -2.91 15.15 14.87
N GLY A 87 -3.35 15.19 13.63
CA GLY A 87 -2.49 14.94 12.50
C GLY A 87 -3.27 14.49 11.28
N ARG A 88 -2.58 14.35 10.18
CA ARG A 88 -3.18 13.89 8.92
C ARG A 88 -2.11 13.26 8.03
N LEU A 89 -2.51 12.23 7.30
CA LEU A 89 -1.71 11.61 6.25
C LEU A 89 -2.44 11.84 4.93
N THR A 90 -1.75 12.37 3.93
CA THR A 90 -2.22 12.39 2.55
C THR A 90 -1.11 11.84 1.67
N ALA A 91 -1.48 11.05 0.66
CA ALA A 91 -0.49 10.48 -0.23
C ALA A 91 -1.08 10.27 -1.64
N THR A 92 -0.21 10.32 -2.63
CA THR A 92 -0.52 9.86 -3.98
C THR A 92 0.45 8.74 -4.31
N SER A 93 -0.04 7.69 -4.98
CA SER A 93 0.79 6.57 -5.36
C SER A 93 0.67 6.27 -6.83
N LEU A 94 1.78 5.88 -7.45
CA LEU A 94 1.81 5.35 -8.80
C LEU A 94 2.50 3.99 -8.73
N THR A 95 1.80 2.97 -9.19
CA THR A 95 2.31 1.61 -9.25
C THR A 95 2.41 1.19 -10.71
N THR A 96 3.55 0.67 -11.12
CA THR A 96 3.81 0.24 -12.49
C THR A 96 4.22 -1.22 -12.50
N LEU A 97 3.57 -2.02 -13.35
CA LEU A 97 3.88 -3.44 -13.52
C LEU A 97 4.54 -3.65 -14.88
N THR A 98 5.70 -4.30 -14.87
CA THR A 98 6.48 -4.56 -16.08
C THR A 98 6.74 -6.07 -16.20
N GLU A 99 6.60 -6.61 -17.40
CA GLU A 99 6.96 -7.99 -17.66
C GLU A 99 8.47 -8.17 -17.64
N ALA A 100 8.93 -9.24 -17.02
CA ALA A 100 10.34 -9.59 -16.95
C ALA A 100 10.46 -11.11 -17.11
N GLY A 101 10.35 -11.60 -18.35
CA GLY A 101 10.26 -13.04 -18.64
C GLY A 101 8.96 -13.61 -18.11
N ASP A 102 9.06 -14.60 -17.22
CA ASP A 102 7.91 -15.23 -16.56
C ASP A 102 7.56 -14.55 -15.20
N GLU A 103 8.26 -13.47 -14.90
CA GLU A 103 8.06 -12.71 -13.68
C GLU A 103 7.43 -11.36 -13.98
N THR A 104 6.89 -10.73 -12.96
CA THR A 104 6.40 -9.36 -13.02
C THR A 104 7.18 -8.51 -12.04
N LYS A 105 7.70 -7.39 -12.53
CA LYS A 105 8.34 -6.38 -11.69
C LYS A 105 7.30 -5.32 -11.33
N ILE A 106 7.16 -5.05 -10.04
CA ILE A 106 6.29 -4.01 -9.53
C ILE A 106 7.15 -2.88 -9.00
N ALA A 107 7.03 -1.71 -9.61
CA ALA A 107 7.70 -0.50 -9.14
C ALA A 107 6.63 0.44 -8.57
N TYR A 108 6.92 1.11 -7.47
CA TYR A 108 6.00 2.07 -6.92
C TYR A 108 6.68 3.36 -6.51
N GLU A 109 5.92 4.43 -6.55
CA GLU A 109 6.32 5.75 -6.15
C GLU A 109 5.20 6.37 -5.34
N VAL A 110 5.49 6.80 -4.12
CA VAL A 110 4.51 7.39 -3.21
C VAL A 110 5.00 8.75 -2.75
N GLU A 111 4.18 9.77 -2.95
CA GLU A 111 4.44 11.09 -2.38
C GLU A 111 3.48 11.29 -1.22
N ALA A 112 4.03 11.46 -0.01
CA ALA A 112 3.24 11.53 1.21
C ALA A 112 3.51 12.81 1.98
N ALA A 113 2.46 13.35 2.58
CA ALA A 113 2.53 14.46 3.52
C ALA A 113 1.95 14.01 4.86
N LEU A 114 2.73 14.13 5.92
CA LEU A 114 2.34 13.76 7.26
C LEU A 114 2.44 14.99 8.14
N THR A 115 1.37 15.33 8.84
CA THR A 115 1.30 16.51 9.70
C THR A 115 0.99 16.12 11.15
N GLY A 116 1.15 17.08 12.07
CA GLY A 116 0.90 16.87 13.47
C GLY A 116 1.85 15.87 14.10
N LYS A 117 1.32 15.02 14.96
CA LYS A 117 2.10 14.00 15.68
C LYS A 117 2.84 13.04 14.74
N LEU A 118 2.22 12.71 13.61
CA LEU A 118 2.85 11.83 12.62
C LEU A 118 4.10 12.46 12.01
N GLY A 119 4.01 13.75 11.64
CA GLY A 119 5.14 14.44 11.04
C GLY A 119 6.33 14.57 12.01
N SER A 120 6.06 14.60 13.31
CA SER A 120 7.09 14.73 14.33
C SER A 120 7.93 13.48 14.55
N LEU A 121 7.53 12.34 14.00
CA LEU A 121 8.29 11.08 14.12
C LEU A 121 9.64 11.13 13.40
N GLY A 122 9.74 11.96 12.37
CA GLY A 122 10.98 12.14 11.60
C GLY A 122 11.15 11.16 10.45
N GLN A 123 11.88 11.60 9.45
CA GLN A 123 12.05 10.82 8.21
C GLN A 123 12.70 9.44 8.40
N PRO A 124 13.77 9.29 9.20
CA PRO A 124 14.38 7.97 9.37
C PRO A 124 13.41 6.92 9.92
N VAL A 125 12.57 7.30 10.87
CA VAL A 125 11.57 6.39 11.48
C VAL A 125 10.51 6.02 10.44
N LEU A 126 10.01 7.00 9.70
CA LEU A 126 8.98 6.77 8.70
C LEU A 126 9.49 5.92 7.53
N ARG A 127 10.73 6.15 7.10
CA ARG A 127 11.35 5.36 6.03
C ARG A 127 11.60 3.91 6.47
N ALA A 128 12.00 3.70 7.72
CA ALA A 128 12.18 2.36 8.26
C ALA A 128 10.85 1.60 8.28
N LYS A 129 9.76 2.27 8.67
CA LYS A 129 8.42 1.68 8.67
C LYS A 129 7.97 1.32 7.26
N ALA A 130 8.19 2.21 6.29
CA ALA A 130 7.84 1.96 4.90
C ALA A 130 8.58 0.74 4.34
N LYS A 131 9.87 0.60 4.64
CA LYS A 131 10.67 -0.56 4.23
C LYS A 131 10.13 -1.86 4.83
N ASP A 132 9.74 -1.82 6.09
CA ASP A 132 9.21 -2.97 6.78
C ASP A 132 7.87 -3.41 6.16
N MET A 133 7.00 -2.46 5.86
CA MET A 133 5.73 -2.73 5.18
C MET A 133 5.95 -3.31 3.78
N GLU A 134 6.92 -2.80 3.04
CA GLU A 134 7.28 -3.32 1.73
C GLU A 134 7.70 -4.78 1.81
N ARG A 135 8.55 -5.14 2.78
CA ARG A 135 9.00 -6.53 2.96
C ARG A 135 7.83 -7.46 3.27
N GLN A 136 6.92 -7.04 4.14
CA GLN A 136 5.73 -7.82 4.47
C GLN A 136 4.84 -8.01 3.25
N PHE A 137 4.59 -6.95 2.52
CA PHE A 137 3.77 -6.99 1.32
C PHE A 137 4.38 -7.93 0.28
N ALA A 138 5.67 -7.79 0.02
CA ALA A 138 6.39 -8.62 -0.95
C ALA A 138 6.32 -10.11 -0.57
N ALA A 139 6.52 -10.44 0.70
CA ALA A 139 6.48 -11.81 1.18
C ALA A 139 5.09 -12.43 1.00
N ARG A 140 4.03 -11.70 1.32
CA ARG A 140 2.66 -12.19 1.19
C ARG A 140 2.21 -12.31 -0.25
N LEU A 141 2.62 -11.35 -1.07
CA LEU A 141 2.34 -11.41 -2.50
C LEU A 141 3.03 -12.63 -3.12
N ALA A 142 4.30 -12.86 -2.80
CA ALA A 142 5.03 -14.03 -3.28
C ALA A 142 4.36 -15.33 -2.83
N ALA A 143 3.91 -15.41 -1.58
CA ALA A 143 3.22 -16.58 -1.06
C ALA A 143 1.91 -16.84 -1.79
N ALA A 144 1.17 -15.80 -2.14
CA ALA A 144 -0.11 -15.92 -2.86
C ALA A 144 0.07 -16.46 -4.27
N PHE A 145 1.23 -16.21 -4.89
CA PHE A 145 1.55 -16.69 -6.23
C PHE A 145 2.52 -17.87 -6.24
N ALA A 146 2.82 -18.44 -5.08
CA ALA A 146 3.64 -19.63 -5.03
C ALA A 146 2.91 -20.78 -5.70
N ALA A 147 3.64 -21.58 -6.50
CA ALA A 147 3.06 -22.72 -7.15
C ALA A 147 2.57 -23.73 -6.09
N PRO A 148 1.38 -24.32 -6.27
CA PRO A 148 0.94 -25.36 -5.37
C PRO A 148 1.90 -26.56 -5.45
N ALA A 149 2.19 -27.12 -4.32
CA ALA A 149 3.10 -28.24 -4.21
C ALA A 149 2.49 -29.50 -4.84
#